data_5fa9ec4d9dce0cb8e06ce6096bc7b5d9
#
_entry.id   5fa9ec4d9dce0cb8e06ce6096bc7b5d9
#
_cell.length_a   1.000
_cell.length_b   1.000
_cell.length_c   1.000
_cell.angle_alpha   90.00
_cell.angle_beta   90.00
_cell.angle_gamma   90.00
#
_symmetry.space_group_name_H-M   'P 1'
#
loop_
_entity.id
_entity.type
_entity.pdbx_description
1 polymer ?
#
loop_
_entity_poly.entity_id
_entity_poly.type
_entity_poly.pdbx_seq_one_letter_code
_entity_poly.pdbx_strand_id
1 'polypeptide(L)'
;LVMNTLLATGDAPLSAGFLAWRAMCADKPDFDVGRLLGRGNPHLGVDECAAYDAPFPDDTYKAGARVFPTLVPISTDYASAQENIEAWKSLRKFDKPFLTAFSDSDPVTAGGERYFQREIPGCAGQAHTTIVNASHFLQEDAGEEFADVVNKFVASTK
;
A
#
# COMPACT_ATOMS: atom_id res chain seq x y z
N LEU A 1 -0.67 10.22 7.98
CA LEU A 1 -1.64 9.13 7.79
C LEU A 1 -1.03 8.06 6.88
N VAL A 2 -1.37 6.79 7.10
CA VAL A 2 -1.03 5.65 6.23
C VAL A 2 -2.28 4.85 5.90
N MET A 3 -2.29 4.25 4.71
CA MET A 3 -3.35 3.38 4.21
C MET A 3 -2.73 2.19 3.48
N ASN A 4 -3.34 1.03 3.54
CA ASN A 4 -3.01 -0.19 2.77
C ASN A 4 -1.53 -0.32 2.38
N THR A 5 -0.64 -0.26 3.37
CA THR A 5 0.81 -0.26 3.15
C THR A 5 1.54 -1.01 4.26
N LEU A 6 2.81 -1.26 4.04
CA LEU A 6 3.72 -1.79 5.06
C LEU A 6 5.13 -1.22 4.85
N LEU A 7 5.96 -1.29 5.88
CA LEU A 7 7.37 -0.99 5.81
C LEU A 7 8.13 -2.25 6.22
N ALA A 8 8.31 -3.15 5.26
CA ALA A 8 8.91 -4.46 5.48
C ALA A 8 10.40 -4.36 5.82
N THR A 9 10.86 -5.19 6.74
CA THR A 9 12.26 -5.29 7.19
C THR A 9 12.91 -6.63 6.82
N GLY A 10 12.14 -7.50 6.15
CA GLY A 10 12.62 -8.80 5.69
C GLY A 10 12.70 -9.89 6.77
N ASP A 11 12.30 -9.60 8.00
CA ASP A 11 12.32 -10.52 9.16
C ASP A 11 10.95 -11.16 9.43
N ALA A 12 9.91 -10.76 8.70
CA ALA A 12 8.57 -11.31 8.79
C ALA A 12 8.05 -11.76 7.42
N PRO A 13 7.21 -12.81 7.35
CA PRO A 13 6.65 -13.27 6.10
C PRO A 13 5.70 -12.23 5.52
N LEU A 14 5.79 -12.03 4.20
CA LEU A 14 4.85 -11.23 3.43
C LEU A 14 3.63 -12.06 3.01
N SER A 15 2.53 -11.38 2.70
CA SER A 15 1.30 -12.07 2.28
C SER A 15 1.48 -12.85 0.98
N ALA A 16 0.70 -13.93 0.82
CA ALA A 16 0.69 -14.70 -0.43
C ALA A 16 0.29 -13.83 -1.64
N GLY A 17 -0.61 -12.86 -1.44
CA GLY A 17 -1.03 -11.90 -2.47
C GLY A 17 0.13 -11.05 -2.96
N PHE A 18 0.92 -10.49 -2.03
CA PHE A 18 2.12 -9.75 -2.38
C PHE A 18 3.16 -10.60 -3.13
N LEU A 19 3.44 -11.81 -2.64
CA LEU A 19 4.43 -12.69 -3.25
C LEU A 19 4.02 -13.12 -4.67
N ALA A 20 2.73 -13.38 -4.89
CA ALA A 20 2.19 -13.70 -6.22
C ALA A 20 2.32 -12.51 -7.18
N TRP A 21 2.00 -11.30 -6.72
CA TRP A 21 2.19 -10.08 -7.51
C TRP A 21 3.67 -9.84 -7.85
N ARG A 22 4.56 -9.95 -6.87
CA ARG A 22 6.01 -9.85 -7.07
C ARG A 22 6.52 -10.82 -8.13
N ALA A 23 6.11 -12.09 -8.06
CA ALA A 23 6.49 -13.11 -9.03
C ALA A 23 5.96 -12.76 -10.44
N MET A 24 4.69 -12.35 -10.55
CA MET A 24 4.09 -11.94 -11.81
C MET A 24 4.87 -10.77 -12.46
N CYS A 25 5.25 -9.76 -11.69
CA CYS A 25 6.02 -8.61 -12.20
C CYS A 25 7.44 -9.01 -12.67
N ALA A 26 8.05 -10.02 -12.04
CA ALA A 26 9.34 -10.55 -12.47
C ALA A 26 9.24 -11.38 -13.76
N ASP A 27 8.19 -12.21 -13.88
CA ASP A 27 8.03 -13.17 -14.96
C ASP A 27 7.43 -12.57 -16.25
N LYS A 28 6.67 -11.48 -16.12
CA LYS A 28 5.96 -10.86 -17.25
C LYS A 28 6.42 -9.41 -17.43
N PRO A 29 7.40 -9.17 -18.30
CA PRO A 29 7.90 -7.81 -18.55
C PRO A 29 6.84 -6.87 -19.15
N ASP A 30 5.94 -7.40 -19.96
CA ASP A 30 4.83 -6.65 -20.58
C ASP A 30 3.48 -7.11 -20.01
N PHE A 31 3.12 -6.62 -18.82
CA PHE A 31 1.79 -6.81 -18.26
C PHE A 31 0.91 -5.59 -18.51
N ASP A 32 -0.36 -5.86 -18.69
CA ASP A 32 -1.42 -4.87 -18.90
C ASP A 32 -1.83 -4.30 -17.53
N VAL A 33 -1.54 -3.01 -17.30
CA VAL A 33 -1.76 -2.34 -16.01
C VAL A 33 -3.24 -2.16 -15.75
N GLY A 34 -4.02 -1.69 -16.73
CA GLY A 34 -5.45 -1.51 -16.60
C GLY A 34 -6.17 -2.82 -16.31
N ARG A 35 -5.77 -3.90 -16.98
CA ARG A 35 -6.31 -5.23 -16.70
C ARG A 35 -5.96 -5.73 -15.29
N LEU A 36 -4.77 -5.40 -14.80
CA LEU A 36 -4.36 -5.75 -13.44
C LEU A 36 -5.24 -5.02 -12.41
N LEU A 37 -5.43 -3.70 -12.61
CA LEU A 37 -6.29 -2.88 -11.75
C LEU A 37 -7.75 -3.37 -11.79
N GLY A 38 -8.30 -3.62 -12.97
CA GLY A 38 -9.68 -4.11 -13.14
C GLY A 38 -9.94 -5.47 -12.50
N ARG A 39 -8.92 -6.34 -12.37
CA ARG A 39 -9.06 -7.59 -11.61
C ARG A 39 -9.22 -7.37 -10.11
N GLY A 40 -8.50 -6.40 -9.56
CA GLY A 40 -8.59 -6.03 -8.14
C GLY A 40 -9.81 -5.16 -7.84
N ASN A 41 -10.35 -4.49 -8.85
CA ASN A 41 -11.45 -3.52 -8.75
C ASN A 41 -12.49 -3.81 -9.85
N PRO A 42 -13.37 -4.81 -9.68
CA PRO A 42 -14.29 -5.28 -10.73
C PRO A 42 -15.33 -4.25 -11.17
N HIS A 43 -15.49 -3.15 -10.43
CA HIS A 43 -16.40 -2.06 -10.76
C HIS A 43 -15.79 -1.06 -11.76
N LEU A 44 -14.47 -1.10 -12.00
CA LEU A 44 -13.83 -0.25 -12.98
C LEU A 44 -14.28 -0.65 -14.40
N GLY A 45 -14.75 0.34 -15.15
CA GLY A 45 -15.14 0.19 -16.55
C GLY A 45 -13.93 0.13 -17.48
N VAL A 46 -14.22 -0.10 -18.77
CA VAL A 46 -13.18 -0.21 -19.81
C VAL A 46 -12.38 1.10 -19.95
N ASP A 47 -13.05 2.24 -19.87
CA ASP A 47 -12.42 3.56 -20.02
C ASP A 47 -11.50 3.89 -18.84
N GLU A 48 -11.89 3.51 -17.62
CA GLU A 48 -11.07 3.69 -16.42
C GLU A 48 -9.84 2.79 -16.48
N CYS A 49 -9.99 1.52 -16.86
CA CYS A 49 -8.85 0.63 -17.08
C CYS A 49 -7.90 1.16 -18.16
N ALA A 50 -8.44 1.70 -19.27
CA ALA A 50 -7.63 2.31 -20.32
C ALA A 50 -6.90 3.57 -19.83
N ALA A 51 -7.47 4.34 -18.91
CA ALA A 51 -6.80 5.49 -18.30
C ALA A 51 -5.57 5.05 -17.49
N TYR A 52 -5.63 3.88 -16.83
CA TYR A 52 -4.48 3.29 -16.14
C TYR A 52 -3.40 2.78 -17.09
N ASP A 53 -3.74 2.39 -18.32
CA ASP A 53 -2.76 2.01 -19.35
C ASP A 53 -2.14 3.21 -20.07
N ALA A 54 -2.81 4.36 -20.09
CA ALA A 54 -2.37 5.53 -20.84
C ALA A 54 -0.93 6.01 -20.55
N PRO A 55 -0.38 5.93 -19.31
CA PRO A 55 1.01 6.27 -19.03
C PRO A 55 2.04 5.26 -19.58
N PHE A 56 1.60 4.13 -20.09
CA PHE A 56 2.45 2.99 -20.49
C PHE A 56 2.25 2.62 -21.97
N PRO A 57 2.64 3.47 -22.93
CA PRO A 57 2.43 3.22 -24.36
C PRO A 57 3.12 1.94 -24.88
N ASP A 58 4.18 1.49 -24.19
CA ASP A 58 4.86 0.22 -24.44
C ASP A 58 5.54 -0.29 -23.15
N ASP A 59 6.20 -1.46 -23.22
CA ASP A 59 6.82 -2.12 -22.09
C ASP A 59 8.01 -1.36 -21.47
N THR A 60 8.66 -0.47 -22.22
CA THR A 60 9.81 0.32 -21.73
C THR A 60 9.37 1.32 -20.66
N TYR A 61 8.12 1.80 -20.70
CA TYR A 61 7.55 2.69 -19.70
C TYR A 61 7.14 1.97 -18.41
N LYS A 62 7.07 0.63 -18.42
CA LYS A 62 6.65 -0.19 -17.27
C LYS A 62 7.82 -0.56 -16.33
N ALA A 63 9.03 -0.07 -16.56
CA ALA A 63 10.21 -0.45 -15.77
C ALA A 63 10.02 -0.22 -14.26
N GLY A 64 9.44 0.92 -13.88
CA GLY A 64 9.09 1.23 -12.48
C GLY A 64 8.11 0.22 -11.89
N ALA A 65 6.98 0.00 -12.57
CA ALA A 65 5.94 -0.92 -12.12
C ALA A 65 6.47 -2.36 -11.93
N ARG A 66 7.42 -2.79 -12.76
CA ARG A 66 8.08 -4.10 -12.64
C ARG A 66 9.04 -4.20 -11.47
N VAL A 67 9.83 -3.14 -11.24
CA VAL A 67 10.93 -3.20 -10.28
C VAL A 67 10.46 -2.94 -8.85
N PHE A 68 9.45 -2.09 -8.64
CA PHE A 68 8.99 -1.72 -7.30
C PHE A 68 8.70 -2.92 -6.38
N PRO A 69 7.99 -3.97 -6.81
CA PRO A 69 7.75 -5.13 -5.95
C PRO A 69 9.04 -5.85 -5.54
N THR A 70 10.07 -5.79 -6.38
CA THR A 70 11.35 -6.44 -6.08
C THR A 70 12.20 -5.68 -5.09
N LEU A 71 11.92 -4.39 -4.88
CA LEU A 71 12.61 -3.55 -3.90
C LEU A 71 12.09 -3.77 -2.46
N VAL A 72 10.91 -4.36 -2.31
CA VAL A 72 10.38 -4.72 -0.98
C VAL A 72 11.18 -5.90 -0.43
N PRO A 73 11.82 -5.76 0.74
CA PRO A 73 12.67 -6.82 1.28
C PRO A 73 11.84 -8.04 1.72
N ILE A 74 12.20 -9.21 1.22
CA ILE A 74 11.64 -10.51 1.61
C ILE A 74 12.58 -11.30 2.54
N SER A 75 13.78 -10.76 2.77
CA SER A 75 14.77 -11.26 3.73
C SER A 75 15.63 -10.08 4.22
N THR A 76 16.33 -10.26 5.33
CA THR A 76 17.10 -9.20 6.00
C THR A 76 18.38 -8.80 5.27
N ASP A 77 18.82 -9.56 4.27
CA ASP A 77 19.98 -9.29 3.43
C ASP A 77 19.67 -8.39 2.22
N TYR A 78 18.42 -8.02 2.01
CA TYR A 78 18.07 -6.99 1.02
C TYR A 78 18.65 -5.63 1.40
N ALA A 79 19.15 -4.88 0.41
CA ALA A 79 19.68 -3.53 0.63
C ALA A 79 18.67 -2.61 1.32
N SER A 80 17.41 -2.64 0.89
CA SER A 80 16.31 -1.86 1.46
C SER A 80 15.89 -2.30 2.87
N ALA A 81 16.24 -3.51 3.31
CA ALA A 81 15.88 -3.98 4.65
C ALA A 81 16.55 -3.15 5.75
N GLN A 82 17.83 -2.84 5.59
CA GLN A 82 18.58 -2.04 6.58
C GLN A 82 18.06 -0.61 6.65
N GLU A 83 17.72 0.00 5.51
CA GLU A 83 17.15 1.35 5.46
C GLU A 83 15.77 1.38 6.16
N ASN A 84 14.95 0.38 5.95
CA ASN A 84 13.65 0.26 6.60
C ASN A 84 13.78 0.02 8.11
N ILE A 85 14.78 -0.76 8.56
CA ILE A 85 15.09 -0.95 9.99
C ILE A 85 15.46 0.41 10.63
N GLU A 86 16.30 1.20 9.99
CA GLU A 86 16.65 2.54 10.49
C GLU A 86 15.43 3.48 10.49
N ALA A 87 14.58 3.41 9.46
CA ALA A 87 13.32 4.18 9.43
C ALA A 87 12.40 3.80 10.61
N TRP A 88 12.29 2.51 10.95
CA TRP A 88 11.53 2.07 12.13
C TRP A 88 12.08 2.60 13.44
N LYS A 89 13.40 2.76 13.60
CA LYS A 89 13.97 3.39 14.81
C LYS A 89 13.50 4.84 14.98
N SER A 90 13.30 5.54 13.86
CA SER A 90 12.77 6.91 13.84
C SER A 90 11.26 6.93 14.09
N LEU A 91 10.50 6.05 13.43
CA LEU A 91 9.06 5.94 13.61
C LEU A 91 8.65 5.57 15.04
N ARG A 92 9.42 4.73 15.72
CA ARG A 92 9.20 4.39 17.15
C ARG A 92 9.40 5.56 18.11
N LYS A 93 9.91 6.68 17.64
CA LYS A 93 10.05 7.93 18.39
C LYS A 93 9.12 9.03 17.89
N PHE A 94 8.31 8.73 16.86
CA PHE A 94 7.44 9.71 16.24
C PHE A 94 6.17 9.90 17.09
N ASP A 95 6.06 11.03 17.75
CA ASP A 95 5.01 11.39 18.72
C ASP A 95 3.94 12.33 18.15
N LYS A 96 4.13 12.83 16.92
CA LYS A 96 3.09 13.63 16.23
C LYS A 96 1.93 12.76 15.78
N PRO A 97 0.73 13.33 15.64
CA PRO A 97 -0.45 12.57 15.21
C PRO A 97 -0.19 11.67 14.00
N PHE A 98 -0.46 10.38 14.14
CA PHE A 98 -0.26 9.38 13.10
C PHE A 98 -1.50 8.49 13.00
N LEU A 99 -2.25 8.62 11.90
CA LEU A 99 -3.50 7.89 11.67
C LEU A 99 -3.28 6.71 10.72
N THR A 100 -3.94 5.60 11.00
CA THR A 100 -4.09 4.48 10.06
C THR A 100 -5.52 4.42 9.54
N ALA A 101 -5.69 4.26 8.23
CA ALA A 101 -6.96 4.03 7.55
C ALA A 101 -6.78 2.91 6.54
N PHE A 102 -7.08 1.67 6.95
CA PHE A 102 -6.88 0.48 6.14
C PHE A 102 -8.23 -0.09 5.70
N SER A 103 -8.27 -0.74 4.56
CA SER A 103 -9.46 -1.45 4.08
C SER A 103 -9.62 -2.81 4.74
N ASP A 104 -10.85 -3.32 4.76
CA ASP A 104 -11.20 -4.60 5.39
C ASP A 104 -10.92 -5.82 4.52
N SER A 105 -10.77 -5.64 3.20
CA SER A 105 -10.68 -6.73 2.22
C SER A 105 -9.37 -6.74 1.41
N ASP A 106 -8.32 -6.07 1.92
CA ASP A 106 -7.01 -6.03 1.26
C ASP A 106 -6.23 -7.35 1.42
N PRO A 107 -6.00 -8.12 0.34
CA PRO A 107 -5.25 -9.37 0.41
C PRO A 107 -3.73 -9.17 0.52
N VAL A 108 -3.25 -7.93 0.39
CA VAL A 108 -1.81 -7.62 0.30
C VAL A 108 -1.27 -7.17 1.65
N THR A 109 -1.92 -6.20 2.30
CA THR A 109 -1.40 -5.53 3.51
C THR A 109 -2.30 -5.66 4.73
N ALA A 110 -3.35 -6.50 4.69
CA ALA A 110 -4.26 -6.71 5.81
C ALA A 110 -3.52 -6.99 7.12
N GLY A 111 -3.92 -6.30 8.18
CA GLY A 111 -3.31 -6.41 9.52
C GLY A 111 -2.08 -5.52 9.73
N GLY A 112 -1.58 -4.85 8.69
CA GLY A 112 -0.44 -3.92 8.77
C GLY A 112 -0.72 -2.73 9.69
N GLU A 113 -1.98 -2.26 9.77
CA GLU A 113 -2.40 -1.18 10.64
C GLU A 113 -2.05 -1.43 12.11
N ARG A 114 -2.18 -2.69 12.57
CA ARG A 114 -1.92 -3.07 13.96
C ARG A 114 -0.45 -2.91 14.32
N TYR A 115 0.43 -3.16 13.36
CA TYR A 115 1.85 -2.98 13.56
C TYR A 115 2.21 -1.50 13.74
N PHE A 116 1.71 -0.62 12.85
CA PHE A 116 1.89 0.83 12.99
C PHE A 116 1.32 1.36 14.30
N GLN A 117 0.10 0.96 14.65
CA GLN A 117 -0.58 1.39 15.88
C GLN A 117 0.17 0.98 17.16
N ARG A 118 0.83 -0.18 17.15
CA ARG A 118 1.60 -0.68 18.29
C ARG A 118 2.96 0.01 18.42
N GLU A 119 3.63 0.25 17.29
CA GLU A 119 5.03 0.69 17.28
C GLU A 119 5.21 2.20 17.28
N ILE A 120 4.23 2.98 16.82
CA ILE A 120 4.35 4.45 16.64
C ILE A 120 3.58 5.18 17.74
N PRO A 121 4.29 5.90 18.65
CA PRO A 121 3.63 6.63 19.75
C PRO A 121 2.55 7.62 19.29
N GLY A 122 2.75 8.28 18.15
CA GLY A 122 1.80 9.20 17.57
C GLY A 122 0.45 8.60 17.14
N CYS A 123 0.32 7.27 17.15
CA CYS A 123 -0.96 6.59 16.94
C CYS A 123 -1.89 6.67 18.17
N ALA A 124 -1.32 6.86 19.36
CA ALA A 124 -2.13 6.84 20.57
C ALA A 124 -3.20 7.94 20.55
N GLY A 125 -4.46 7.55 20.83
CA GLY A 125 -5.59 8.48 20.87
C GLY A 125 -6.10 8.97 19.52
N GLN A 126 -5.57 8.48 18.41
CA GLN A 126 -6.07 8.84 17.08
C GLN A 126 -7.34 8.04 16.72
N ALA A 127 -8.19 8.63 15.89
CA ALA A 127 -9.42 8.02 15.39
C ALA A 127 -9.13 7.05 14.22
N HIS A 128 -8.32 6.01 14.48
CA HIS A 128 -8.05 4.97 13.48
C HIS A 128 -9.35 4.41 12.93
N THR A 129 -9.38 4.18 11.62
CA THR A 129 -10.60 3.71 10.96
C THR A 129 -10.31 2.55 10.01
N THR A 130 -11.34 1.73 9.78
CA THR A 130 -11.34 0.72 8.73
C THR A 130 -12.30 1.17 7.65
N ILE A 131 -11.83 1.23 6.40
CA ILE A 131 -12.65 1.51 5.23
C ILE A 131 -13.29 0.19 4.80
N VAL A 132 -14.61 0.11 4.92
CA VAL A 132 -15.35 -1.14 4.68
C VAL A 132 -15.66 -1.34 3.21
N ASN A 133 -15.77 -2.61 2.79
CA ASN A 133 -16.02 -3.00 1.40
C ASN A 133 -14.96 -2.47 0.40
N ALA A 134 -13.73 -2.26 0.86
CA ALA A 134 -12.63 -1.82 0.02
C ALA A 134 -11.49 -2.85 0.02
N SER A 135 -10.84 -3.01 -1.13
CA SER A 135 -9.71 -3.89 -1.37
C SER A 135 -8.38 -3.13 -1.27
N HIS A 136 -7.33 -3.62 -1.92
CA HIS A 136 -5.99 -3.01 -1.86
C HIS A 136 -5.98 -1.58 -2.40
N PHE A 137 -6.67 -1.33 -3.50
CA PHE A 137 -6.80 0.00 -4.10
C PHE A 137 -8.02 0.73 -3.54
N LEU A 138 -8.03 0.95 -2.23
CA LEU A 138 -9.18 1.52 -1.52
C LEU A 138 -9.61 2.91 -2.06
N GLN A 139 -8.73 3.63 -2.71
CA GLN A 139 -9.06 4.91 -3.36
C GLN A 139 -10.00 4.74 -4.57
N GLU A 140 -10.01 3.56 -5.20
CA GLU A 140 -10.95 3.22 -6.26
C GLU A 140 -12.28 2.73 -5.69
N ASP A 141 -12.22 1.95 -4.62
CA ASP A 141 -13.41 1.34 -3.99
C ASP A 141 -14.19 2.37 -3.16
N ALA A 142 -13.51 3.22 -2.40
CA ALA A 142 -14.10 4.11 -1.40
C ALA A 142 -13.37 5.47 -1.30
N GLY A 143 -13.05 6.08 -2.45
CA GLY A 143 -12.23 7.30 -2.51
C GLY A 143 -12.81 8.49 -1.77
N GLU A 144 -14.13 8.72 -1.84
CA GLU A 144 -14.80 9.82 -1.13
C GLU A 144 -14.75 9.61 0.39
N GLU A 145 -15.04 8.40 0.88
CA GLU A 145 -14.96 8.06 2.30
C GLU A 145 -13.54 8.24 2.82
N PHE A 146 -12.55 7.77 2.06
CA PHE A 146 -11.14 7.93 2.43
C PHE A 146 -10.73 9.41 2.44
N ALA A 147 -11.16 10.22 1.46
CA ALA A 147 -10.90 11.66 1.43
C ALA A 147 -11.50 12.36 2.67
N ASP A 148 -12.69 11.99 3.10
CA ASP A 148 -13.32 12.49 4.32
C ASP A 148 -12.49 12.16 5.58
N VAL A 149 -11.95 10.95 5.67
CA VAL A 149 -11.06 10.56 6.77
C VAL A 149 -9.81 11.43 6.80
N VAL A 150 -9.18 11.65 5.64
CA VAL A 150 -8.00 12.54 5.51
C VAL A 150 -8.34 13.95 5.95
N ASN A 151 -9.44 14.53 5.47
CA ASN A 151 -9.86 15.89 5.79
C ASN A 151 -10.12 16.07 7.29
N LYS A 152 -10.81 15.12 7.92
CA LYS A 152 -11.07 15.12 9.37
C LYS A 152 -9.76 15.03 10.16
N PHE A 153 -8.85 14.17 9.77
CA PHE A 153 -7.54 14.05 10.41
C PHE A 153 -6.73 15.35 10.31
N VAL A 154 -6.64 15.94 9.13
CA VAL A 154 -5.94 17.23 8.94
C VAL A 154 -6.58 18.34 9.76
N ALA A 155 -7.91 18.40 9.84
CA ALA A 155 -8.61 19.41 10.63
C ALA A 155 -8.37 19.27 12.14
N SER A 156 -8.26 18.03 12.63
CA SER A 156 -8.07 17.73 14.06
C SER A 156 -6.64 17.92 14.57
N THR A 157 -5.67 18.07 13.67
CA THR A 157 -4.24 18.11 14.00
C THR A 157 -3.58 19.47 13.75
N LYS A 158 -4.39 20.53 13.54
CA LYS A 158 -3.94 21.92 13.37
C LYS A 158 -3.57 22.58 14.68
#